data_01b6056300d822163b9e8adcac9578e4
#
_entry.id   01b6056300d822163b9e8adcac9578e4
#
_cell.length_a   1.000
_cell.length_b   1.000
_cell.length_c   1.000
_cell.angle_alpha   90.00
_cell.angle_beta   90.00
_cell.angle_gamma   90.00
#
_symmetry.space_group_name_H-M   'P 1'
#
loop_
_entity.id
_entity.type
_entity.pdbx_description
1 polymer ?
#
loop_
_entity_poly.entity_id
_entity_poly.type
_entity_poly.pdbx_seq_one_letter_code
_entity_poly.pdbx_strand_id
1 'polypeptide(L)'
;MEKLKSIRYCHPKIVMFTLAMSLFVSITETYAQVGVEDATYQVAVLQYRGGGDWYSNPTSVPNLIRFCNDELSMNIDKEMVYVEVNSPDLSLYPFVHMTGHGNVVFSSSEARNLSNYLLAGGFLHISDNYGMDAYVRKEFLKVFPTLDWVEVPFSHPVYHQTFDFDQGLPKIHEHDDLAPRGLGLFFEGRLLCFYDIECDLGDGWEDYQVHRDPESVRLLALQMGANLIQFAMGGAE
;
A
#
# COMPACT_ATOMS: atom_id res chain seq x y z
N MET A 1 -20.52 -77.69 80.34
CA MET A 1 -20.54 -77.55 78.89
C MET A 1 -21.59 -76.51 78.55
N GLU A 2 -21.19 -75.25 78.41
CA GLU A 2 -22.06 -74.19 77.84
C GLU A 2 -21.16 -73.04 77.33
N LYS A 3 -21.34 -72.70 76.10
CA LYS A 3 -20.52 -71.75 75.40
C LYS A 3 -21.01 -70.34 75.66
N LEU A 4 -20.18 -69.50 76.26
CA LEU A 4 -20.40 -68.06 76.35
C LEU A 4 -20.33 -67.46 74.95
N LYS A 5 -21.42 -66.78 74.52
CA LYS A 5 -21.45 -65.97 73.32
C LYS A 5 -20.92 -64.58 73.64
N SER A 6 -19.85 -64.22 72.97
CA SER A 6 -19.27 -62.88 72.98
C SER A 6 -20.15 -61.92 72.26
N ILE A 7 -20.62 -60.87 72.89
CA ILE A 7 -21.37 -59.77 72.29
C ILE A 7 -20.27 -58.77 71.84
N ARG A 8 -20.18 -58.60 70.54
CA ARG A 8 -19.35 -57.52 69.93
C ARG A 8 -20.17 -56.22 69.83
N TYR A 9 -19.71 -55.23 70.54
CA TYR A 9 -20.22 -53.90 70.41
C TYR A 9 -19.74 -53.31 69.10
N CYS A 10 -20.69 -52.90 68.23
CA CYS A 10 -20.43 -52.22 66.99
C CYS A 10 -20.38 -50.70 67.27
N HIS A 11 -19.22 -50.10 67.14
CA HIS A 11 -19.09 -48.66 67.26
C HIS A 11 -19.56 -48.04 65.95
N PRO A 12 -20.45 -47.02 65.91
CA PRO A 12 -20.78 -46.28 64.71
C PRO A 12 -19.57 -45.39 64.38
N LYS A 13 -19.01 -45.60 63.18
CA LYS A 13 -18.04 -44.66 62.58
C LYS A 13 -18.82 -43.43 62.16
N ILE A 14 -18.56 -42.32 62.87
CA ILE A 14 -19.02 -41.01 62.43
C ILE A 14 -18.15 -40.65 61.23
N VAL A 15 -18.72 -40.67 60.02
CA VAL A 15 -18.10 -40.15 58.80
C VAL A 15 -18.37 -38.66 58.78
N MET A 16 -17.36 -37.91 59.16
CA MET A 16 -17.34 -36.47 59.07
C MET A 16 -17.16 -36.09 57.59
N PHE A 17 -18.28 -35.71 56.91
CA PHE A 17 -18.23 -35.15 55.58
C PHE A 17 -17.72 -33.72 55.68
N THR A 18 -16.43 -33.49 55.41
CA THR A 18 -15.90 -32.15 55.19
C THR A 18 -16.31 -31.69 53.81
N LEU A 19 -17.33 -30.80 53.79
CA LEU A 19 -17.75 -30.10 52.60
C LEU A 19 -16.65 -29.07 52.25
N ALA A 20 -15.73 -29.45 51.38
CA ALA A 20 -14.79 -28.51 50.79
C ALA A 20 -15.52 -27.66 49.76
N MET A 21 -15.97 -26.49 50.19
CA MET A 21 -16.55 -25.48 49.33
C MET A 21 -15.39 -24.81 48.57
N SER A 22 -15.06 -25.37 47.40
CA SER A 22 -14.12 -24.75 46.45
C SER A 22 -14.75 -23.49 45.87
N LEU A 23 -14.32 -22.33 46.39
CA LEU A 23 -14.60 -21.03 45.79
C LEU A 23 -13.87 -20.98 44.46
N PHE A 24 -14.57 -21.27 43.35
CA PHE A 24 -14.11 -20.93 42.01
C PHE A 24 -14.23 -19.40 41.87
N VAL A 25 -13.14 -18.69 42.16
CA VAL A 25 -12.99 -17.30 41.73
C VAL A 25 -12.74 -17.36 40.24
N SER A 26 -13.80 -17.14 39.43
CA SER A 26 -13.65 -16.89 38.01
C SER A 26 -12.97 -15.55 37.85
N ILE A 27 -11.67 -15.54 37.65
CA ILE A 27 -10.93 -14.38 37.15
C ILE A 27 -11.34 -14.25 35.69
N THR A 28 -12.35 -13.46 35.42
CA THR A 28 -12.58 -12.93 34.06
C THR A 28 -11.46 -11.95 33.81
N GLU A 29 -10.41 -12.41 33.12
CA GLU A 29 -9.46 -11.49 32.50
C GLU A 29 -10.23 -10.68 31.47
N THR A 30 -10.62 -9.47 31.87
CA THR A 30 -11.07 -8.45 30.92
C THR A 30 -9.82 -8.03 30.16
N TYR A 31 -9.55 -8.71 29.05
CA TYR A 31 -8.67 -8.13 28.05
C TYR A 31 -9.36 -6.84 27.61
N ALA A 32 -8.87 -5.72 28.09
CA ALA A 32 -9.13 -4.45 27.42
C ALA A 32 -8.64 -4.69 25.99
N GLN A 33 -9.57 -4.82 25.03
CA GLN A 33 -9.26 -4.57 23.65
C GLN A 33 -8.76 -3.13 23.63
N VAL A 34 -7.45 -2.97 23.74
CA VAL A 34 -6.78 -1.77 23.24
C VAL A 34 -7.21 -1.79 21.78
N GLY A 35 -8.14 -0.92 21.42
CA GLY A 35 -8.47 -0.68 20.02
C GLY A 35 -7.14 -0.36 19.37
N VAL A 36 -6.61 -1.29 18.59
CA VAL A 36 -5.61 -0.98 17.60
C VAL A 36 -6.38 0.02 16.75
N GLU A 37 -6.07 1.32 16.88
CA GLU A 37 -6.46 2.29 15.88
C GLU A 37 -5.95 1.67 14.59
N ASP A 38 -6.85 1.32 13.68
CA ASP A 38 -6.51 0.70 12.41
C ASP A 38 -5.42 1.57 11.79
N ALA A 39 -4.26 0.97 11.53
CA ALA A 39 -3.10 1.71 11.05
C ALA A 39 -3.51 2.48 9.80
N THR A 40 -3.57 3.79 9.90
CA THR A 40 -3.92 4.67 8.78
C THR A 40 -2.67 4.80 7.91
N TYR A 41 -2.74 4.29 6.69
CA TYR A 41 -1.68 4.48 5.70
C TYR A 41 -1.77 5.91 5.15
N GLN A 42 -0.61 6.49 4.85
CA GLN A 42 -0.55 7.80 4.24
C GLN A 42 0.12 7.71 2.87
N VAL A 43 -0.45 8.39 1.87
CA VAL A 43 0.09 8.49 0.51
C VAL A 43 0.89 9.78 0.40
N ALA A 44 2.07 9.70 -0.20
CA ALA A 44 2.92 10.86 -0.42
C ALA A 44 3.10 11.17 -1.90
N VAL A 45 3.29 12.46 -2.21
CA VAL A 45 3.73 12.96 -3.51
C VAL A 45 5.19 13.39 -3.42
N LEU A 46 6.01 12.91 -4.36
CA LEU A 46 7.45 13.14 -4.36
C LEU A 46 7.81 14.53 -4.87
N GLN A 47 8.47 15.33 -4.03
CA GLN A 47 9.04 16.61 -4.42
C GLN A 47 10.45 16.42 -4.95
N TYR A 48 10.63 16.57 -6.26
CA TYR A 48 11.93 16.48 -6.92
C TYR A 48 12.42 17.83 -7.45
N ARG A 49 13.68 17.92 -7.81
CA ARG A 49 14.30 19.12 -8.37
C ARG A 49 14.39 19.01 -9.89
N GLY A 50 14.81 20.12 -10.52
CA GLY A 50 15.08 20.17 -11.94
C GLY A 50 14.17 21.12 -12.71
N GLY A 51 13.12 21.63 -12.06
CA GLY A 51 12.17 22.56 -12.65
C GLY A 51 10.98 21.90 -13.35
N GLY A 52 10.85 20.57 -13.25
CA GLY A 52 9.59 19.90 -13.55
C GLY A 52 8.57 20.21 -12.46
N ASP A 53 7.32 20.13 -12.81
CA ASP A 53 6.20 20.56 -11.98
C ASP A 53 5.60 19.38 -11.19
N TRP A 54 6.38 18.82 -10.26
CA TRP A 54 5.96 17.74 -9.34
C TRP A 54 4.63 18.02 -8.62
N TYR A 55 4.19 19.26 -8.60
CA TYR A 55 2.95 19.76 -7.99
C TYR A 55 1.78 19.82 -8.97
N SER A 56 1.96 19.38 -10.21
CA SER A 56 0.84 19.22 -11.15
C SER A 56 -0.17 18.22 -10.60
N ASN A 57 -1.39 18.26 -11.08
CA ASN A 57 -2.47 17.36 -10.68
C ASN A 57 -2.83 17.41 -9.19
N PRO A 58 -3.12 18.59 -8.61
CA PRO A 58 -3.27 18.74 -7.16
C PRO A 58 -4.50 18.01 -6.59
N THR A 59 -5.50 17.65 -7.39
CA THR A 59 -6.69 16.91 -6.93
C THR A 59 -6.59 15.41 -7.21
N SER A 60 -5.58 14.95 -7.94
CA SER A 60 -5.44 13.55 -8.37
C SER A 60 -5.33 12.58 -7.19
N VAL A 61 -4.30 12.73 -6.35
CA VAL A 61 -4.08 11.84 -5.20
C VAL A 61 -5.21 11.92 -4.17
N PRO A 62 -5.75 13.10 -3.80
CA PRO A 62 -6.94 13.18 -2.96
C PRO A 62 -8.15 12.42 -3.49
N ASN A 63 -8.40 12.48 -4.80
CA ASN A 63 -9.49 11.74 -5.44
C ASN A 63 -9.25 10.22 -5.42
N LEU A 64 -8.01 9.80 -5.69
CA LEU A 64 -7.62 8.38 -5.61
C LEU A 64 -7.77 7.84 -4.18
N ILE A 65 -7.31 8.57 -3.16
CA ILE A 65 -7.49 8.21 -1.75
C ILE A 65 -8.97 8.05 -1.41
N ARG A 66 -9.80 9.04 -1.82
CA ARG A 66 -11.23 8.97 -1.60
C ARG A 66 -11.85 7.73 -2.27
N PHE A 67 -11.50 7.45 -3.51
CA PHE A 67 -11.97 6.27 -4.23
C PHE A 67 -11.59 4.98 -3.52
N CYS A 68 -10.34 4.82 -3.07
CA CYS A 68 -9.88 3.65 -2.34
C CYS A 68 -10.62 3.47 -1.01
N ASN A 69 -10.87 4.55 -0.28
CA ASN A 69 -11.57 4.48 1.01
C ASN A 69 -13.06 4.17 0.82
N ASP A 70 -13.72 4.80 -0.16
CA ASP A 70 -15.16 4.67 -0.37
C ASP A 70 -15.53 3.33 -1.03
N GLU A 71 -14.77 2.92 -2.07
CA GLU A 71 -15.11 1.74 -2.86
C GLU A 71 -14.47 0.44 -2.33
N LEU A 72 -13.29 0.53 -1.70
CA LEU A 72 -12.53 -0.64 -1.26
C LEU A 72 -12.42 -0.75 0.27
N SER A 73 -13.04 0.18 1.01
CA SER A 73 -12.95 0.23 2.48
C SER A 73 -11.51 0.22 3.00
N MET A 74 -10.59 0.82 2.25
CA MET A 74 -9.21 1.01 2.70
C MET A 74 -9.16 2.10 3.76
N ASN A 75 -8.25 1.99 4.71
CA ASN A 75 -8.06 2.99 5.75
C ASN A 75 -6.84 3.87 5.45
N ILE A 76 -6.93 4.65 4.37
CA ILE A 76 -5.90 5.60 3.95
C ILE A 76 -6.22 6.96 4.56
N ASP A 77 -5.20 7.65 5.10
CA ASP A 77 -5.36 9.03 5.58
C ASP A 77 -5.87 9.91 4.44
N LYS A 78 -6.89 10.73 4.73
CA LYS A 78 -7.52 11.61 3.75
C LYS A 78 -6.58 12.71 3.25
N GLU A 79 -5.58 13.05 4.07
CA GLU A 79 -4.59 14.07 3.77
C GLU A 79 -3.35 13.42 3.13
N MET A 80 -3.11 13.72 1.86
CA MET A 80 -1.83 13.39 1.25
C MET A 80 -0.73 14.30 1.79
N VAL A 81 0.53 13.84 1.70
CA VAL A 81 1.69 14.65 2.08
C VAL A 81 2.62 14.85 0.90
N TYR A 82 3.42 15.92 0.97
CA TYR A 82 4.53 16.13 0.05
C TYR A 82 5.83 15.76 0.75
N VAL A 83 6.68 14.95 0.10
CA VAL A 83 7.93 14.49 0.67
C VAL A 83 9.10 14.75 -0.29
N GLU A 84 10.17 15.36 0.22
CA GLU A 84 11.40 15.56 -0.56
C GLU A 84 12.14 14.23 -0.77
N VAL A 85 12.81 14.07 -1.92
CA VAL A 85 13.54 12.85 -2.26
C VAL A 85 14.60 12.45 -1.23
N ASN A 86 15.24 13.41 -0.55
CA ASN A 86 16.23 13.14 0.49
C ASN A 86 15.70 13.17 1.93
N SER A 87 14.39 13.30 2.12
CA SER A 87 13.80 13.26 3.46
C SER A 87 13.99 11.89 4.10
N PRO A 88 14.36 11.81 5.38
CA PRO A 88 14.32 10.55 6.13
C PRO A 88 12.90 10.00 6.26
N ASP A 89 11.89 10.88 6.20
CA ASP A 89 10.47 10.53 6.33
C ASP A 89 9.94 9.78 5.11
N LEU A 90 10.68 9.73 4.00
CA LEU A 90 10.29 8.98 2.80
C LEU A 90 9.93 7.53 3.13
N SER A 91 10.63 6.93 4.10
CA SER A 91 10.39 5.56 4.55
C SER A 91 9.08 5.33 5.33
N LEU A 92 8.38 6.40 5.70
CA LEU A 92 7.08 6.31 6.39
C LEU A 92 5.93 6.01 5.42
N TYR A 93 6.14 6.21 4.12
CA TYR A 93 5.10 6.12 3.11
C TYR A 93 5.27 4.86 2.25
N PRO A 94 4.38 3.85 2.39
CA PRO A 94 4.51 2.61 1.59
C PRO A 94 4.29 2.85 0.11
N PHE A 95 3.49 3.85 -0.25
CA PHE A 95 3.21 4.27 -1.62
C PHE A 95 3.55 5.76 -1.80
N VAL A 96 4.41 6.04 -2.77
CA VAL A 96 4.79 7.39 -3.17
C VAL A 96 4.43 7.60 -4.64
N HIS A 97 3.77 8.71 -4.93
CA HIS A 97 3.41 9.14 -6.29
C HIS A 97 4.37 10.21 -6.79
N MET A 98 4.80 10.10 -8.02
CA MET A 98 5.63 11.08 -8.72
C MET A 98 4.98 11.40 -10.06
N THR A 99 4.79 12.67 -10.35
CA THR A 99 4.20 13.13 -11.60
C THR A 99 4.83 14.44 -12.04
N GLY A 100 4.50 14.93 -13.23
CA GLY A 100 4.87 16.23 -13.75
C GLY A 100 5.23 16.24 -15.23
N HIS A 101 5.65 17.40 -15.71
CA HIS A 101 6.15 17.60 -17.05
C HIS A 101 7.65 17.93 -16.99
N GLY A 102 8.44 17.35 -17.89
CA GLY A 102 9.83 17.70 -18.11
C GLY A 102 10.79 17.33 -16.98
N ASN A 103 11.70 18.27 -16.68
CA ASN A 103 13.00 17.98 -16.11
C ASN A 103 12.96 17.50 -14.65
N VAL A 104 13.50 16.30 -14.43
CA VAL A 104 13.78 15.71 -13.12
C VAL A 104 15.28 15.73 -12.87
N VAL A 105 15.73 16.09 -11.67
CA VAL A 105 17.13 16.05 -11.27
C VAL A 105 17.26 15.53 -9.85
N PHE A 106 18.07 14.48 -9.69
CA PHE A 106 18.49 13.95 -8.39
C PHE A 106 19.97 14.23 -8.12
N SER A 107 20.28 14.72 -6.94
CA SER A 107 21.66 14.67 -6.42
C SER A 107 22.04 13.23 -6.07
N SER A 108 23.33 12.99 -5.83
CA SER A 108 23.79 11.65 -5.42
C SER A 108 23.23 11.20 -4.06
N SER A 109 22.91 12.14 -3.17
CA SER A 109 22.27 11.83 -1.88
C SER A 109 20.80 11.47 -2.06
N GLU A 110 20.06 12.21 -2.89
CA GLU A 110 18.68 11.95 -3.23
C GLU A 110 18.52 10.59 -3.91
N ALA A 111 19.35 10.31 -4.92
CA ALA A 111 19.33 9.03 -5.61
C ALA A 111 19.57 7.85 -4.65
N ARG A 112 20.54 7.99 -3.73
CA ARG A 112 20.84 6.97 -2.72
C ARG A 112 19.68 6.80 -1.73
N ASN A 113 19.05 7.89 -1.25
CA ASN A 113 17.91 7.81 -0.35
C ASN A 113 16.71 7.12 -1.01
N LEU A 114 16.42 7.48 -2.26
CA LEU A 114 15.36 6.85 -3.04
C LEU A 114 15.63 5.36 -3.27
N SER A 115 16.87 4.99 -3.60
CA SER A 115 17.29 3.59 -3.73
C SER A 115 17.07 2.81 -2.43
N ASN A 116 17.49 3.37 -1.29
CA ASN A 116 17.31 2.74 0.02
C ASN A 116 15.82 2.56 0.36
N TYR A 117 14.99 3.56 0.12
CA TYR A 117 13.55 3.49 0.30
C TYR A 117 12.93 2.35 -0.50
N LEU A 118 13.25 2.28 -1.78
CA LEU A 118 12.71 1.26 -2.69
C LEU A 118 13.18 -0.15 -2.31
N LEU A 119 14.44 -0.32 -1.96
CA LEU A 119 14.98 -1.61 -1.53
C LEU A 119 14.43 -2.06 -0.16
N ALA A 120 14.08 -1.12 0.72
CA ALA A 120 13.52 -1.40 2.03
C ALA A 120 12.03 -1.79 2.04
N GLY A 121 11.37 -1.84 0.88
CA GLY A 121 9.97 -2.22 0.78
C GLY A 121 9.04 -1.12 0.24
N GLY A 122 9.53 0.11 0.09
CA GLY A 122 8.76 1.20 -0.51
C GLY A 122 8.41 0.93 -1.98
N PHE A 123 7.37 1.59 -2.44
CA PHE A 123 6.89 1.51 -3.82
C PHE A 123 6.71 2.91 -4.40
N LEU A 124 7.22 3.12 -5.60
CA LEU A 124 7.07 4.38 -6.33
C LEU A 124 6.23 4.19 -7.59
N HIS A 125 5.15 4.95 -7.70
CA HIS A 125 4.41 5.13 -8.93
C HIS A 125 4.87 6.41 -9.62
N ILE A 126 5.21 6.34 -10.90
CA ILE A 126 5.56 7.49 -11.73
C ILE A 126 4.52 7.58 -12.85
N SER A 127 3.91 8.75 -12.99
CA SER A 127 2.98 9.06 -14.09
C SER A 127 3.56 10.18 -14.94
N ASP A 128 3.86 9.89 -16.21
CA ASP A 128 4.35 10.89 -17.16
C ASP A 128 3.19 11.70 -17.70
N ASN A 129 3.10 12.96 -17.29
CA ASN A 129 2.14 13.91 -17.85
C ASN A 129 2.60 14.48 -19.19
N TYR A 130 3.46 13.77 -19.88
CA TYR A 130 4.11 14.09 -21.15
C TYR A 130 5.42 14.88 -21.03
N GLY A 131 6.47 14.27 -21.56
CA GLY A 131 7.80 14.89 -21.69
C GLY A 131 8.74 14.66 -20.51
N MET A 132 8.41 13.82 -19.54
CA MET A 132 9.22 13.47 -18.40
C MET A 132 10.15 12.26 -18.65
N ASP A 133 9.82 11.40 -19.63
CA ASP A 133 10.44 10.09 -19.84
C ASP A 133 11.99 10.16 -19.97
N ALA A 134 12.50 11.05 -20.80
CA ALA A 134 13.96 11.16 -21.01
C ALA A 134 14.72 11.53 -19.72
N TYR A 135 14.09 12.34 -18.86
CA TYR A 135 14.68 12.77 -17.59
C TYR A 135 14.58 11.67 -16.53
N VAL A 136 13.44 11.01 -16.41
CA VAL A 136 13.24 9.88 -15.50
C VAL A 136 14.27 8.79 -15.79
N ARG A 137 14.37 8.35 -17.04
CA ARG A 137 15.35 7.32 -17.42
C ARG A 137 16.78 7.70 -17.07
N LYS A 138 17.16 8.94 -17.35
CA LYS A 138 18.51 9.44 -17.03
C LYS A 138 18.77 9.49 -15.53
N GLU A 139 17.83 10.01 -14.76
CA GLU A 139 18.01 10.20 -13.32
C GLU A 139 17.93 8.87 -12.55
N PHE A 140 17.12 7.92 -13.01
CA PHE A 140 17.04 6.60 -12.41
C PHE A 140 18.30 5.73 -12.62
N LEU A 141 19.15 6.04 -13.61
CA LEU A 141 20.49 5.44 -13.69
C LEU A 141 21.38 5.81 -12.49
N LYS A 142 21.09 6.92 -11.79
CA LYS A 142 21.77 7.25 -10.53
C LYS A 142 21.20 6.49 -9.34
N VAL A 143 19.90 6.16 -9.38
CA VAL A 143 19.20 5.40 -8.33
C VAL A 143 19.56 3.92 -8.42
N PHE A 144 19.51 3.36 -9.63
CA PHE A 144 19.83 1.97 -9.94
C PHE A 144 20.67 1.87 -11.22
N PRO A 145 22.00 1.92 -11.12
CA PRO A 145 22.89 1.89 -12.31
C PRO A 145 22.82 0.59 -13.12
N THR A 146 22.29 -0.49 -12.54
CA THR A 146 22.31 -1.85 -13.12
C THR A 146 20.90 -2.41 -13.38
N LEU A 147 19.86 -1.66 -13.12
CA LEU A 147 18.50 -2.08 -13.42
C LEU A 147 17.98 -1.37 -14.67
N ASP A 148 17.35 -2.12 -15.54
CA ASP A 148 16.69 -1.59 -16.74
C ASP A 148 15.17 -1.47 -16.53
N TRP A 149 14.57 -0.45 -17.11
CA TRP A 149 13.14 -0.35 -17.24
C TRP A 149 12.63 -1.41 -18.22
N VAL A 150 11.78 -2.30 -17.74
CA VAL A 150 11.19 -3.36 -18.54
C VAL A 150 9.67 -3.21 -18.54
N GLU A 151 9.04 -3.63 -19.61
CA GLU A 151 7.59 -3.64 -19.70
C GLU A 151 7.01 -4.65 -18.71
N VAL A 152 6.09 -4.20 -17.85
CA VAL A 152 5.41 -5.07 -16.88
C VAL A 152 4.40 -5.92 -17.63
N PRO A 153 4.52 -7.25 -17.62
CA PRO A 153 3.60 -8.10 -18.35
C PRO A 153 2.18 -7.96 -17.80
N PHE A 154 1.17 -8.01 -18.68
CA PHE A 154 -0.23 -7.84 -18.26
C PHE A 154 -0.70 -8.88 -17.25
N SER A 155 -0.02 -10.05 -17.17
CA SER A 155 -0.28 -11.07 -16.16
C SER A 155 0.30 -10.74 -14.78
N HIS A 156 1.03 -9.62 -14.63
CA HIS A 156 1.63 -9.24 -13.36
C HIS A 156 0.55 -8.85 -12.34
N PRO A 157 0.67 -9.24 -11.05
CA PRO A 157 -0.33 -8.95 -10.01
C PRO A 157 -0.72 -7.47 -9.87
N VAL A 158 0.14 -6.53 -10.25
CA VAL A 158 -0.17 -5.09 -10.23
C VAL A 158 -1.40 -4.73 -11.06
N TYR A 159 -1.70 -5.52 -12.11
CA TYR A 159 -2.88 -5.34 -12.96
C TYR A 159 -4.11 -6.11 -12.45
N HIS A 160 -3.98 -6.93 -11.41
CA HIS A 160 -5.00 -7.87 -10.94
C HIS A 160 -5.14 -7.87 -9.41
N GLN A 161 -5.37 -6.70 -8.83
CA GLN A 161 -5.70 -6.61 -7.41
C GLN A 161 -7.23 -6.75 -7.22
N THR A 162 -7.95 -5.66 -7.07
CA THR A 162 -9.43 -5.70 -7.06
C THR A 162 -10.01 -5.61 -8.47
N PHE A 163 -9.33 -4.95 -9.38
CA PHE A 163 -9.78 -4.73 -10.74
C PHE A 163 -8.86 -5.42 -11.74
N ASP A 164 -9.44 -6.04 -12.76
CA ASP A 164 -8.69 -6.77 -13.79
C ASP A 164 -8.40 -5.88 -15.01
N PHE A 165 -7.11 -5.78 -15.35
CA PHE A 165 -6.61 -5.05 -16.51
C PHE A 165 -5.86 -6.01 -17.46
N ASP A 166 -6.56 -7.00 -17.97
CA ASP A 166 -6.02 -8.05 -18.88
C ASP A 166 -5.35 -7.52 -20.14
N GLN A 167 -5.68 -6.31 -20.54
CA GLN A 167 -5.12 -5.65 -21.73
C GLN A 167 -4.13 -4.52 -21.38
N GLY A 168 -3.72 -4.44 -20.11
CA GLY A 168 -2.82 -3.40 -19.61
C GLY A 168 -3.52 -2.08 -19.28
N LEU A 169 -2.75 -1.00 -19.29
CA LEU A 169 -3.21 0.33 -18.85
C LEU A 169 -4.33 0.91 -19.74
N PRO A 170 -5.29 1.62 -19.14
CA PRO A 170 -6.21 2.44 -19.91
C PRO A 170 -5.47 3.62 -20.57
N LYS A 171 -5.93 4.09 -21.72
CA LYS A 171 -5.47 5.33 -22.34
C LYS A 171 -6.37 6.46 -21.86
N ILE A 172 -5.79 7.45 -21.18
CA ILE A 172 -6.52 8.61 -20.66
C ILE A 172 -6.43 9.75 -21.69
N HIS A 173 -5.21 10.18 -22.01
CA HIS A 173 -4.97 11.21 -23.01
C HIS A 173 -4.14 10.69 -24.19
N GLU A 174 -4.27 11.36 -25.32
CA GLU A 174 -3.48 11.09 -26.51
C GLU A 174 -2.34 12.09 -26.62
N HIS A 175 -1.12 11.59 -26.84
CA HIS A 175 0.07 12.42 -27.07
C HIS A 175 0.73 12.07 -28.41
N ASP A 176 1.42 10.95 -28.49
CA ASP A 176 2.21 10.55 -29.66
C ASP A 176 1.55 9.40 -30.45
N ASP A 177 0.24 9.21 -30.34
CA ASP A 177 -0.52 8.10 -30.97
C ASP A 177 0.03 6.71 -30.61
N LEU A 178 0.71 6.58 -29.46
CA LEU A 178 1.27 5.33 -28.98
C LEU A 178 0.34 4.66 -27.96
N ALA A 179 0.44 3.33 -27.85
CA ALA A 179 -0.29 2.60 -26.85
C ALA A 179 0.24 2.91 -25.43
N PRO A 180 -0.62 2.93 -24.40
CA PRO A 180 -0.20 3.10 -23.02
C PRO A 180 0.69 1.93 -22.59
N ARG A 181 1.73 2.21 -21.83
CA ARG A 181 2.71 1.23 -21.36
C ARG A 181 2.97 1.38 -19.89
N GLY A 182 2.97 0.27 -19.16
CA GLY A 182 3.46 0.17 -17.80
C GLY A 182 4.89 -0.38 -17.79
N LEU A 183 5.84 0.41 -17.33
CA LEU A 183 7.23 0.00 -17.17
C LEU A 183 7.54 -0.25 -15.71
N GLY A 184 8.42 -1.20 -15.42
CA GLY A 184 8.83 -1.54 -14.07
C GLY A 184 10.34 -1.58 -13.89
N LEU A 185 10.78 -1.24 -12.68
CA LEU A 185 12.10 -1.61 -12.19
C LEU A 185 11.94 -2.77 -11.22
N PHE A 186 12.66 -3.86 -11.48
CA PHE A 186 12.58 -5.08 -10.66
C PHE A 186 13.91 -5.34 -9.95
N PHE A 187 13.83 -5.72 -8.70
CA PHE A 187 14.96 -6.21 -7.93
C PHE A 187 14.58 -7.50 -7.20
N GLU A 188 15.32 -8.58 -7.42
CA GLU A 188 15.05 -9.91 -6.84
C GLU A 188 13.61 -10.38 -7.02
N GLY A 189 13.02 -10.09 -8.19
CA GLY A 189 11.63 -10.45 -8.52
C GLY A 189 10.57 -9.48 -8.02
N ARG A 190 10.90 -8.51 -7.14
CA ARG A 190 9.98 -7.51 -6.63
C ARG A 190 9.94 -6.28 -7.54
N LEU A 191 8.75 -5.84 -7.90
CA LEU A 191 8.50 -4.57 -8.59
C LEU A 191 8.72 -3.42 -7.59
N LEU A 192 9.75 -2.58 -7.84
CA LEU A 192 10.11 -1.43 -7.01
C LEU A 192 9.38 -0.16 -7.42
N CYS A 193 9.29 0.04 -8.74
CA CYS A 193 8.66 1.20 -9.36
C CYS A 193 7.74 0.73 -10.46
N PHE A 194 6.59 1.39 -10.56
CA PHE A 194 5.71 1.29 -11.71
C PHE A 194 5.64 2.66 -12.40
N TYR A 195 5.91 2.69 -13.69
CA TYR A 195 5.98 3.91 -14.47
C TYR A 195 5.02 3.82 -15.66
N ASP A 196 3.95 4.60 -15.64
CA ASP A 196 3.06 4.72 -16.78
C ASP A 196 3.51 5.83 -17.72
N ILE A 197 3.58 5.49 -19.01
CA ILE A 197 3.87 6.40 -20.10
C ILE A 197 2.81 6.26 -21.18
N GLU A 198 2.50 7.33 -21.90
CA GLU A 198 1.43 7.37 -22.89
C GLU A 198 0.06 6.98 -22.31
N CYS A 199 -0.13 7.21 -21.02
CA CYS A 199 -1.30 6.78 -20.26
C CYS A 199 -2.00 7.93 -19.56
N ASP A 200 -1.25 8.72 -18.77
CA ASP A 200 -1.72 9.85 -17.94
C ASP A 200 -2.69 9.42 -16.82
N LEU A 201 -2.32 8.37 -16.09
CA LEU A 201 -3.17 7.93 -14.97
C LEU A 201 -3.43 9.06 -13.98
N GLY A 202 -2.40 9.88 -13.68
CA GLY A 202 -2.50 11.01 -12.77
C GLY A 202 -3.56 12.02 -13.18
N ASP A 203 -3.66 12.32 -14.45
CA ASP A 203 -4.67 13.23 -15.03
C ASP A 203 -6.07 12.62 -14.91
N GLY A 204 -6.19 11.32 -15.15
CA GLY A 204 -7.46 10.62 -15.01
C GLY A 204 -8.02 10.60 -13.58
N TRP A 205 -7.19 10.85 -12.57
CA TRP A 205 -7.63 10.98 -11.18
C TRP A 205 -8.09 12.39 -10.81
N GLU A 206 -7.75 13.41 -11.63
CA GLU A 206 -8.11 14.80 -11.40
C GLU A 206 -9.63 15.02 -11.33
N ASP A 207 -10.03 16.15 -10.78
CA ASP A 207 -11.42 16.60 -10.83
C ASP A 207 -11.90 16.72 -12.28
N TYR A 208 -13.15 16.34 -12.54
CA TYR A 208 -13.77 16.40 -13.87
C TYR A 208 -13.57 17.75 -14.60
N GLN A 209 -13.58 18.86 -13.86
CA GLN A 209 -13.47 20.21 -14.44
C GLN A 209 -12.10 20.49 -15.05
N VAL A 210 -11.06 19.73 -14.66
CA VAL A 210 -9.68 19.95 -15.14
C VAL A 210 -9.56 19.52 -16.60
N HIS A 211 -9.82 18.26 -16.90
CA HIS A 211 -9.64 17.67 -18.22
C HIS A 211 -10.96 17.41 -18.95
N ARG A 212 -12.07 17.30 -18.21
CA ARG A 212 -13.42 16.97 -18.72
C ARG A 212 -13.50 15.57 -19.34
N ASP A 213 -12.68 14.66 -18.88
CA ASP A 213 -12.68 13.29 -19.34
C ASP A 213 -14.02 12.60 -19.04
N PRO A 214 -14.46 11.71 -19.92
CA PRO A 214 -15.64 10.89 -19.67
C PRO A 214 -15.52 10.14 -18.34
N GLU A 215 -16.61 10.04 -17.58
CA GLU A 215 -16.62 9.36 -16.28
C GLU A 215 -16.12 7.92 -16.38
N SER A 216 -16.41 7.22 -17.50
CA SER A 216 -15.91 5.86 -17.74
C SER A 216 -14.39 5.79 -17.85
N VAL A 217 -13.74 6.81 -18.41
CA VAL A 217 -12.28 6.89 -18.55
C VAL A 217 -11.66 7.19 -17.20
N ARG A 218 -12.20 8.18 -16.47
CA ARG A 218 -11.78 8.51 -15.10
C ARG A 218 -11.91 7.33 -14.16
N LEU A 219 -13.01 6.58 -14.26
CA LEU A 219 -13.22 5.38 -13.45
C LEU A 219 -12.14 4.34 -13.69
N LEU A 220 -11.77 4.07 -14.95
CA LEU A 220 -10.68 3.15 -15.28
C LEU A 220 -9.33 3.62 -14.68
N ALA A 221 -9.04 4.92 -14.76
CA ALA A 221 -7.84 5.49 -14.15
C ALA A 221 -7.81 5.28 -12.63
N LEU A 222 -8.92 5.59 -11.94
CA LEU A 222 -9.05 5.39 -10.49
C LEU A 222 -8.95 3.91 -10.08
N GLN A 223 -9.55 3.00 -10.85
CA GLN A 223 -9.45 1.56 -10.63
C GLN A 223 -8.01 1.05 -10.76
N MET A 224 -7.28 1.52 -11.78
CA MET A 224 -5.86 1.15 -11.93
C MET A 224 -5.01 1.77 -10.81
N GLY A 225 -5.27 3.01 -10.43
CA GLY A 225 -4.62 3.65 -9.28
C GLY A 225 -4.86 2.90 -7.97
N ALA A 226 -6.08 2.41 -7.76
CA ALA A 226 -6.42 1.58 -6.61
C ALA A 226 -5.65 0.25 -6.61
N ASN A 227 -5.50 -0.41 -7.76
CA ASN A 227 -4.65 -1.58 -7.90
C ASN A 227 -3.19 -1.28 -7.53
N LEU A 228 -2.64 -0.14 -7.96
CA LEU A 228 -1.27 0.27 -7.61
C LEU A 228 -1.09 0.45 -6.10
N ILE A 229 -2.04 1.11 -5.43
CA ILE A 229 -2.02 1.29 -3.97
C ILE A 229 -2.15 -0.06 -3.26
N GLN A 230 -3.10 -0.90 -3.66
CA GLN A 230 -3.28 -2.23 -3.06
C GLN A 230 -2.03 -3.10 -3.22
N PHE A 231 -1.42 -3.10 -4.41
CA PHE A 231 -0.18 -3.82 -4.67
C PHE A 231 0.95 -3.34 -3.75
N ALA A 232 1.10 -2.02 -3.58
CA ALA A 232 2.12 -1.46 -2.69
C ALA A 232 1.91 -1.82 -1.21
N MET A 233 0.65 -1.93 -0.77
CA MET A 233 0.29 -2.19 0.63
C MET A 233 0.13 -3.68 0.94
N GLY A 234 -0.28 -4.49 -0.02
CA GLY A 234 -0.53 -5.91 0.17
C GLY A 234 0.71 -6.79 0.08
N GLY A 235 1.79 -6.28 -0.50
CA GLY A 235 2.95 -7.08 -0.90
C GLY A 235 2.52 -8.17 -1.88
N ALA A 236 3.06 -8.19 -3.08
CA ALA A 236 2.85 -9.35 -3.96
C ALA A 236 3.62 -10.52 -3.36
N GLU A 237 2.93 -11.48 -2.78
CA GLU A 237 3.45 -12.83 -2.60
C GLU A 237 3.38 -13.61 -3.92
#